data_cb5d8240a45901aa8e93f01487279c17
#
_entry.id   cb5d8240a45901aa8e93f01487279c17
#
_cell.length_a   1.000
_cell.length_b   1.000
_cell.length_c   1.000
_cell.angle_alpha   90.00
_cell.angle_beta   90.00
_cell.angle_gamma   90.00
#
_symmetry.space_group_name_H-M   'P 1'
#
loop_
_entity.id
_entity.type
_entity.pdbx_description
1 polymer ?
#
loop_
_entity_poly.entity_id
_entity_poly.type
_entity_poly.pdbx_seq_one_letter_code
_entity_poly.pdbx_strand_id
1 'polypeptide(L)'
;MANTGPTIGVLALQGDFDAHRRRLEELGATVTLVRKAEDFDHIDGLVIPGGESTTFLKLLPKPVFDKLRDFVHTRPTFGTCAGAIMLARHVTNPDQPGLNALDITVERNAYGRQIDSTILEAPSALGEKPLEMVFIRAPRIQRVGEGVEVLAKRGDDPVLVRKGSVMAATFHPELSDDPRVHAEFLKLVRNGSQSPTD
;
A
#
# COMPACT_ATOMS: atom_id res chain seq x y z
N MET A 1 14.96 1.01 26.23
CA MET A 1 15.51 0.03 25.26
C MET A 1 15.27 0.59 23.87
N ALA A 2 16.27 0.64 23.00
CA ALA A 2 16.06 1.09 21.64
C ALA A 2 15.06 0.15 20.94
N ASN A 3 14.08 0.71 20.25
CA ASN A 3 13.14 -0.07 19.45
C ASN A 3 13.94 -0.75 18.33
N THR A 4 14.06 -2.07 18.36
CA THR A 4 14.81 -2.86 17.36
C THR A 4 13.97 -3.23 16.15
N GLY A 5 12.75 -2.69 16.03
CA GLY A 5 11.86 -2.90 14.89
C GLY A 5 12.33 -2.13 13.65
N PRO A 6 11.84 -2.52 12.46
CA PRO A 6 12.17 -1.83 11.22
C PRO A 6 11.66 -0.38 11.24
N THR A 7 12.35 0.50 10.52
CA THR A 7 11.91 1.88 10.31
C THR A 7 11.05 1.96 9.04
N ILE A 8 9.78 2.31 9.20
CA ILE A 8 8.83 2.41 8.11
C ILE A 8 8.53 3.88 7.79
N GLY A 9 8.75 4.26 6.53
CA GLY A 9 8.28 5.53 6.02
C GLY A 9 6.78 5.46 5.74
N VAL A 10 6.04 6.50 6.10
CA VAL A 10 4.65 6.70 5.65
C VAL A 10 4.60 8.01 4.88
N LEU A 11 4.21 7.93 3.60
CA LEU A 11 4.14 9.13 2.75
C LEU A 11 3.06 10.08 3.29
N ALA A 12 3.48 11.25 3.80
CA ALA A 12 2.64 12.13 4.61
C ALA A 12 2.35 13.47 3.92
N LEU A 13 1.87 13.40 2.67
CA LEU A 13 1.45 14.58 1.91
C LEU A 13 -0.06 14.80 1.99
N GLN A 14 -0.84 13.73 2.07
CA GLN A 14 -2.30 13.72 2.24
C GLN A 14 -2.79 12.33 2.67
N GLY A 15 -4.09 12.22 3.00
CA GLY A 15 -4.75 10.96 3.36
C GLY A 15 -4.51 10.52 4.80
N ASP A 16 -4.90 9.29 5.11
CA ASP A 16 -4.88 8.75 6.48
C ASP A 16 -3.50 8.23 6.92
N PHE A 17 -2.44 9.00 6.65
CA PHE A 17 -1.09 8.60 7.02
C PHE A 17 -0.90 8.41 8.54
N ASP A 18 -1.65 9.15 9.36
CA ASP A 18 -1.57 9.04 10.82
C ASP A 18 -2.18 7.73 11.35
N ALA A 19 -3.23 7.23 10.71
CA ALA A 19 -3.81 5.92 11.05
C ALA A 19 -2.83 4.78 10.72
N HIS A 20 -2.15 4.83 9.58
CA HIS A 20 -1.07 3.90 9.26
C HIS A 20 0.08 3.97 10.27
N ARG A 21 0.51 5.18 10.64
CA ARG A 21 1.56 5.37 11.65
C ARG A 21 1.22 4.65 12.94
N ARG A 22 0.04 4.91 13.51
CA ARG A 22 -0.41 4.29 14.76
C ARG A 22 -0.41 2.77 14.67
N ARG A 23 -0.96 2.19 13.60
CA ARG A 23 -1.02 0.74 13.41
C ARG A 23 0.38 0.11 13.32
N LEU A 24 1.31 0.75 12.61
CA LEU A 24 2.69 0.27 12.49
C LEU A 24 3.45 0.35 13.82
N GLU A 25 3.28 1.43 14.58
CA GLU A 25 3.87 1.61 15.91
C GLU A 25 3.35 0.57 16.92
N GLU A 26 2.03 0.25 16.90
CA GLU A 26 1.43 -0.83 17.69
C GLU A 26 2.06 -2.21 17.38
N LEU A 27 2.49 -2.42 16.15
CA LEU A 27 3.18 -3.64 15.71
C LEU A 27 4.71 -3.62 15.94
N GLY A 28 5.21 -2.59 16.60
CA GLY A 28 6.62 -2.47 17.01
C GLY A 28 7.56 -1.89 15.96
N ALA A 29 7.04 -1.24 14.92
CA ALA A 29 7.87 -0.50 13.98
C ALA A 29 8.19 0.91 14.50
N THR A 30 9.32 1.47 14.05
CA THR A 30 9.57 2.92 14.13
C THR A 30 9.01 3.57 12.88
N VAL A 31 8.31 4.71 12.99
CA VAL A 31 7.69 5.36 11.83
C VAL A 31 8.30 6.73 11.57
N THR A 32 8.63 6.97 10.30
CA THR A 32 9.06 8.27 9.76
C THR A 32 7.98 8.79 8.80
N LEU A 33 7.49 9.99 9.03
CA LEU A 33 6.59 10.66 8.08
C LEU A 33 7.40 11.25 6.93
N VAL A 34 7.26 10.66 5.75
CA VAL A 34 8.02 11.04 4.55
C VAL A 34 7.39 12.24 3.87
N ARG A 35 8.10 13.36 3.80
CA ARG A 35 7.66 14.60 3.16
C ARG A 35 8.68 15.19 2.19
N LYS A 36 9.94 14.79 2.31
CA LYS A 36 11.07 15.28 1.51
C LYS A 36 11.98 14.13 1.07
N ALA A 37 12.81 14.36 0.09
CA ALA A 37 13.63 13.31 -0.55
C ALA A 37 14.59 12.61 0.44
N GLU A 38 15.15 13.35 1.40
CA GLU A 38 16.10 12.81 2.38
C GLU A 38 15.45 11.83 3.36
N ASP A 39 14.14 11.91 3.55
CA ASP A 39 13.42 10.99 4.46
C ASP A 39 13.47 9.53 3.97
N PHE A 40 13.69 9.30 2.66
CA PHE A 40 13.81 7.95 2.10
C PHE A 40 15.13 7.25 2.47
N ASP A 41 16.15 7.98 2.85
CA ASP A 41 17.50 7.42 3.05
C ASP A 41 17.61 6.59 4.35
N HIS A 42 16.63 6.71 5.25
CA HIS A 42 16.65 6.12 6.59
C HIS A 42 15.46 5.19 6.89
N ILE A 43 14.77 4.71 5.86
CA ILE A 43 13.62 3.81 6.00
C ILE A 43 13.89 2.45 5.35
N ASP A 44 13.38 1.38 5.98
CA ASP A 44 13.50 0.00 5.50
C ASP A 44 12.35 -0.39 4.57
N GLY A 45 11.21 0.25 4.69
CA GLY A 45 10.02 0.05 3.88
C GLY A 45 9.14 1.29 3.84
N LEU A 46 8.21 1.36 2.88
CA LEU A 46 7.37 2.52 2.65
C LEU A 46 5.88 2.13 2.60
N VAL A 47 5.04 2.93 3.24
CA VAL A 47 3.58 2.89 3.07
C VAL A 47 3.13 4.13 2.29
N ILE A 48 2.36 3.91 1.21
CA ILE A 48 1.67 4.94 0.45
C ILE A 48 0.19 4.88 0.82
N PRO A 49 -0.32 5.82 1.63
CA PRO A 49 -1.68 5.78 2.15
C PRO A 49 -2.74 6.07 1.09
N GLY A 50 -4.00 5.88 1.47
CA GLY A 50 -5.17 6.32 0.72
C GLY A 50 -5.23 7.84 0.59
N GLY A 51 -6.21 8.30 -0.16
CA GLY A 51 -6.43 9.70 -0.48
C GLY A 51 -6.85 9.85 -1.94
N GLU A 52 -6.56 10.99 -2.56
CA GLU A 52 -6.86 11.22 -3.98
C GLU A 52 -5.56 11.11 -4.80
N SER A 53 -5.47 10.10 -5.69
CA SER A 53 -4.22 9.75 -6.39
C SER A 53 -3.68 10.85 -7.32
N THR A 54 -4.56 11.64 -7.96
CA THR A 54 -4.13 12.77 -8.79
C THR A 54 -3.56 13.90 -7.94
N THR A 55 -4.06 14.08 -6.73
CA THR A 55 -3.53 15.04 -5.77
C THR A 55 -2.15 14.64 -5.29
N PHE A 56 -1.91 13.36 -5.04
CA PHE A 56 -0.56 12.86 -4.75
C PHE A 56 0.44 13.26 -5.83
N LEU A 57 0.11 12.97 -7.10
CA LEU A 57 1.00 13.29 -8.22
C LEU A 57 1.27 14.79 -8.39
N LYS A 58 0.28 15.64 -8.07
CA LYS A 58 0.42 17.10 -8.14
C LYS A 58 1.21 17.69 -6.98
N LEU A 59 1.09 17.12 -5.78
CA LEU A 59 1.73 17.62 -4.57
C LEU A 59 3.18 17.11 -4.40
N LEU A 60 3.56 16.05 -5.12
CA LEU A 60 4.91 15.50 -5.04
C LEU A 60 5.93 16.43 -5.72
N PRO A 61 6.82 17.07 -4.95
CA PRO A 61 7.97 17.75 -5.55
C PRO A 61 8.81 16.75 -6.37
N LYS A 62 9.38 17.20 -7.49
CA LYS A 62 10.13 16.32 -8.38
C LYS A 62 11.21 15.47 -7.66
N PRO A 63 12.02 16.00 -6.73
CA PRO A 63 13.01 15.19 -6.01
C PRO A 63 12.36 14.07 -5.18
N VAL A 64 11.21 14.32 -4.57
CA VAL A 64 10.45 13.31 -3.80
C VAL A 64 9.88 12.25 -4.72
N PHE A 65 9.33 12.65 -5.88
CA PHE A 65 8.81 11.72 -6.87
C PHE A 65 9.90 10.81 -7.45
N ASP A 66 11.07 11.34 -7.77
CA ASP A 66 12.20 10.56 -8.28
C ASP A 66 12.67 9.52 -7.24
N LYS A 67 12.82 9.91 -5.98
CA LYS A 67 13.16 8.99 -4.87
C LYS A 67 12.06 7.94 -4.65
N LEU A 68 10.80 8.33 -4.68
CA LEU A 68 9.66 7.42 -4.55
C LEU A 68 9.68 6.35 -5.65
N ARG A 69 9.86 6.78 -6.91
CA ARG A 69 9.93 5.86 -8.05
C ARG A 69 11.06 4.85 -7.89
N ASP A 70 12.25 5.29 -7.51
CA ASP A 70 13.39 4.40 -7.31
C ASP A 70 13.17 3.45 -6.11
N PHE A 71 12.56 3.95 -5.03
CA PHE A 71 12.28 3.19 -3.82
C PHE A 71 11.31 2.03 -4.08
N VAL A 72 10.19 2.28 -4.77
CA VAL A 72 9.17 1.24 -5.02
C VAL A 72 9.66 0.09 -5.88
N HIS A 73 10.74 0.28 -6.64
CA HIS A 73 11.36 -0.79 -7.45
C HIS A 73 12.47 -1.56 -6.73
N THR A 74 12.94 -1.07 -5.59
CA THR A 74 14.12 -1.64 -4.91
C THR A 74 13.86 -2.04 -3.46
N ARG A 75 12.82 -1.51 -2.84
CA ARG A 75 12.53 -1.68 -1.41
C ARG A 75 11.08 -2.08 -1.14
N PRO A 76 10.81 -2.73 0.01
CA PRO A 76 9.46 -3.09 0.40
C PRO A 76 8.52 -1.89 0.42
N THR A 77 7.38 -2.03 -0.28
CA THR A 77 6.39 -0.96 -0.39
C THR A 77 4.98 -1.51 -0.28
N PHE A 78 4.12 -0.80 0.44
CA PHE A 78 2.71 -1.13 0.58
C PHE A 78 1.85 0.09 0.24
N GLY A 79 0.92 -0.06 -0.71
CA GLY A 79 -0.02 0.99 -1.11
C GLY A 79 -1.46 0.61 -0.77
N THR A 80 -2.22 1.56 -0.18
CA THR A 80 -3.65 1.38 0.11
C THR A 80 -4.48 2.37 -0.69
N CYS A 81 -5.61 1.93 -1.23
CA CYS A 81 -6.55 2.74 -2.00
C CYS A 81 -5.84 3.57 -3.09
N ALA A 82 -5.64 4.88 -2.91
CA ALA A 82 -4.86 5.72 -3.82
C ALA A 82 -3.41 5.25 -3.97
N GLY A 83 -2.80 4.71 -2.92
CA GLY A 83 -1.48 4.10 -2.98
C GLY A 83 -1.43 2.88 -3.89
N ALA A 84 -2.48 2.04 -3.90
CA ALA A 84 -2.59 0.93 -4.84
C ALA A 84 -2.69 1.41 -6.30
N ILE A 85 -3.43 2.49 -6.55
CA ILE A 85 -3.49 3.14 -7.87
C ILE A 85 -2.10 3.61 -8.31
N MET A 86 -1.33 4.21 -7.40
CA MET A 86 0.02 4.70 -7.71
C MET A 86 1.00 3.58 -8.04
N LEU A 87 0.90 2.42 -7.37
CA LEU A 87 1.78 1.26 -7.60
C LEU A 87 1.47 0.50 -8.90
N ALA A 88 0.27 0.66 -9.46
CA ALA A 88 -0.19 -0.07 -10.64
C ALA A 88 0.64 0.25 -11.89
N ARG A 89 0.71 -0.75 -12.79
CA ARG A 89 1.26 -0.59 -14.13
C ARG A 89 0.32 0.18 -15.06
N HIS A 90 -0.98 -0.12 -14.97
CA HIS A 90 -2.01 0.53 -15.78
C HIS A 90 -3.13 1.04 -14.88
N VAL A 91 -3.56 2.27 -15.12
CA VAL A 91 -4.65 2.92 -14.40
C VAL A 91 -5.66 3.44 -15.41
N THR A 92 -6.92 3.11 -15.20
CA THR A 92 -8.04 3.47 -16.11
C THR A 92 -9.12 4.27 -15.37
N ASN A 93 -10.01 4.90 -16.12
CA ASN A 93 -11.23 5.58 -15.68
C ASN A 93 -11.04 6.65 -14.56
N PRO A 94 -10.37 7.77 -14.88
CA PRO A 94 -9.61 8.10 -16.08
C PRO A 94 -8.17 7.56 -16.04
N ASP A 95 -7.53 7.53 -17.21
CA ASP A 95 -6.12 7.14 -17.32
C ASP A 95 -5.23 8.06 -16.49
N GLN A 96 -4.24 7.46 -15.87
CA GLN A 96 -3.28 8.14 -15.01
C GLN A 96 -1.94 7.39 -15.06
N PRO A 97 -0.80 8.09 -15.06
CA PRO A 97 0.49 7.42 -14.90
C PRO A 97 0.60 6.75 -13.53
N GLY A 98 1.10 5.52 -13.50
CA GLY A 98 1.47 4.78 -12.29
C GLY A 98 2.99 4.67 -12.14
N LEU A 99 3.44 4.18 -11.00
CA LEU A 99 4.86 3.91 -10.72
C LEU A 99 5.34 2.58 -11.33
N ASN A 100 4.44 1.78 -11.91
CA ASN A 100 4.74 0.48 -12.53
C ASN A 100 5.49 -0.51 -11.61
N ALA A 101 5.16 -0.50 -10.33
CA ALA A 101 5.76 -1.39 -9.33
C ALA A 101 5.05 -2.75 -9.25
N LEU A 102 3.75 -2.80 -9.61
CA LEU A 102 2.94 -4.01 -9.67
C LEU A 102 2.33 -4.17 -11.07
N ASP A 103 2.43 -5.35 -11.67
CA ASP A 103 1.75 -5.66 -12.94
C ASP A 103 0.25 -5.92 -12.69
N ILE A 104 -0.46 -4.88 -12.36
CA ILE A 104 -1.92 -4.85 -12.20
C ILE A 104 -2.52 -3.73 -13.04
N THR A 105 -3.78 -3.93 -13.45
CA THR A 105 -4.62 -2.87 -14.02
C THR A 105 -5.66 -2.46 -13.00
N VAL A 106 -5.68 -1.18 -12.65
CA VAL A 106 -6.59 -0.62 -11.63
C VAL A 106 -7.54 0.39 -12.26
N GLU A 107 -8.83 0.18 -12.05
CA GLU A 107 -9.89 1.12 -12.41
C GLU A 107 -10.22 2.03 -11.23
N ARG A 108 -10.12 3.35 -11.44
CA ARG A 108 -10.24 4.34 -10.35
C ARG A 108 -11.67 4.56 -9.85
N ASN A 109 -12.64 4.66 -10.75
CA ASN A 109 -14.04 5.00 -10.43
C ASN A 109 -14.96 3.81 -10.72
N ALA A 110 -14.58 2.61 -10.30
CA ALA A 110 -15.21 1.36 -10.66
C ALA A 110 -16.66 1.21 -10.17
N TYR A 111 -17.00 1.82 -9.04
CA TYR A 111 -18.29 1.63 -8.37
C TYR A 111 -19.26 2.81 -8.55
N GLY A 112 -18.99 3.69 -9.55
CA GLY A 112 -19.86 4.81 -9.92
C GLY A 112 -19.87 5.95 -8.90
N ARG A 113 -20.93 6.80 -8.96
CA ARG A 113 -21.07 7.97 -8.06
C ARG A 113 -21.65 7.60 -6.71
N GLN A 114 -22.17 6.41 -6.52
CA GLN A 114 -22.65 5.96 -5.22
C GLN A 114 -21.45 5.60 -4.35
N ILE A 115 -21.38 6.28 -3.23
CA ILE A 115 -20.36 6.11 -2.21
C ILE A 115 -20.68 4.80 -1.50
N ASP A 116 -20.20 3.70 -2.03
CA ASP A 116 -20.27 2.43 -1.33
C ASP A 116 -19.10 2.35 -0.35
N SER A 117 -19.23 3.06 0.77
CA SER A 117 -18.46 2.74 1.96
C SER A 117 -19.08 1.48 2.57
N THR A 118 -18.32 0.42 2.66
CA THR A 118 -18.76 -0.84 3.23
C THR A 118 -17.66 -1.48 4.05
N ILE A 119 -18.06 -2.14 5.12
CA ILE A 119 -17.19 -3.02 5.89
C ILE A 119 -17.67 -4.44 5.60
N LEU A 120 -16.75 -5.31 5.21
CA LEU A 120 -17.05 -6.72 5.00
C LEU A 120 -15.92 -7.61 5.51
N GLU A 121 -16.27 -8.84 5.78
CA GLU A 121 -15.32 -9.89 6.12
C GLU A 121 -15.25 -10.92 4.98
N ALA A 122 -14.05 -11.31 4.58
CA ALA A 122 -13.85 -12.34 3.58
C ALA A 122 -12.61 -13.19 3.88
N PRO A 123 -12.56 -14.44 3.37
CA PRO A 123 -11.38 -15.28 3.48
C PRO A 123 -10.15 -14.60 2.85
N SER A 124 -9.00 -14.83 3.45
CA SER A 124 -7.72 -14.33 2.94
C SER A 124 -6.60 -15.35 3.17
N ALA A 125 -5.51 -15.19 2.43
CA ALA A 125 -4.29 -15.96 2.66
C ALA A 125 -3.54 -15.57 3.95
N LEU A 126 -4.03 -14.59 4.71
CA LEU A 126 -3.38 -14.10 5.93
C LEU A 126 -3.82 -14.83 7.21
N GLY A 127 -4.55 -15.92 7.10
CA GLY A 127 -4.97 -16.75 8.22
C GLY A 127 -6.36 -17.35 8.05
N GLU A 128 -6.76 -18.20 9.00
CA GLU A 128 -8.03 -18.95 8.92
C GLU A 128 -9.26 -18.08 9.17
N LYS A 129 -9.13 -17.04 10.00
CA LYS A 129 -10.25 -16.12 10.28
C LYS A 129 -10.49 -15.18 9.10
N PRO A 130 -11.74 -14.88 8.75
CA PRO A 130 -12.06 -13.86 7.77
C PRO A 130 -11.33 -12.54 8.08
N LEU A 131 -10.89 -11.86 7.04
CA LEU A 131 -10.22 -10.56 7.12
C LEU A 131 -11.28 -9.46 7.05
N GLU A 132 -11.29 -8.56 8.03
CA GLU A 132 -12.11 -7.35 7.98
C GLU A 132 -11.52 -6.33 7.01
N MET A 133 -12.33 -5.85 6.10
CA MET A 133 -11.92 -4.93 5.04
C MET A 133 -12.85 -3.73 4.97
N VAL A 134 -12.31 -2.53 5.18
CA VAL A 134 -13.03 -1.25 5.11
C VAL A 134 -12.84 -0.63 3.74
N PHE A 135 -13.90 -0.53 2.96
CA PHE A 135 -13.89 0.08 1.62
C PHE A 135 -14.49 1.48 1.66
N ILE A 136 -13.80 2.47 1.09
CA ILE A 136 -14.27 3.84 0.95
C ILE A 136 -13.93 4.28 -0.47
N ARG A 137 -14.93 4.38 -1.35
CA ARG A 137 -14.74 4.73 -2.78
C ARG A 137 -13.57 4.00 -3.41
N ALA A 138 -13.49 2.70 -3.15
CA ALA A 138 -12.34 1.88 -3.49
C ALA A 138 -12.14 1.78 -5.02
N PRO A 139 -10.90 1.74 -5.49
CA PRO A 139 -10.60 1.34 -6.85
C PRO A 139 -10.83 -0.18 -7.01
N ARG A 140 -10.87 -0.64 -8.25
CA ARG A 140 -11.03 -2.04 -8.61
C ARG A 140 -9.80 -2.55 -9.34
N ILE A 141 -9.24 -3.67 -8.93
CA ILE A 141 -8.22 -4.38 -9.69
C ILE A 141 -8.94 -5.23 -10.76
N GLN A 142 -8.82 -4.80 -12.03
CA GLN A 142 -9.45 -5.49 -13.16
C GLN A 142 -8.60 -6.64 -13.69
N ARG A 143 -7.27 -6.53 -13.57
CA ARG A 143 -6.33 -7.52 -14.08
C ARG A 143 -5.15 -7.67 -13.12
N VAL A 144 -4.75 -8.89 -12.93
CA VAL A 144 -3.55 -9.30 -12.20
C VAL A 144 -2.60 -9.97 -13.18
N GLY A 145 -1.37 -9.47 -13.28
CA GLY A 145 -0.34 -10.01 -14.17
C GLY A 145 0.41 -11.20 -13.59
N GLU A 146 1.34 -11.71 -14.38
CA GLU A 146 2.15 -12.87 -14.00
C GLU A 146 3.01 -12.61 -12.76
N GLY A 147 3.00 -13.59 -11.85
CA GLY A 147 3.77 -13.54 -10.60
C GLY A 147 3.17 -12.64 -9.53
N VAL A 148 2.00 -12.02 -9.76
CA VAL A 148 1.27 -11.30 -8.73
C VAL A 148 0.35 -12.28 -7.99
N GLU A 149 0.54 -12.42 -6.68
CA GLU A 149 -0.29 -13.25 -5.81
C GLU A 149 -1.53 -12.48 -5.36
N VAL A 150 -2.69 -13.13 -5.37
CA VAL A 150 -3.93 -12.60 -4.81
C VAL A 150 -4.09 -13.15 -3.38
N LEU A 151 -4.03 -12.27 -2.39
CA LEU A 151 -4.11 -12.63 -0.97
C LEU A 151 -5.53 -12.52 -0.40
N ALA A 152 -6.38 -11.68 -0.99
CA ALA A 152 -7.80 -11.57 -0.63
C ALA A 152 -8.63 -11.09 -1.83
N LYS A 153 -9.92 -11.45 -1.83
CA LYS A 153 -10.90 -11.04 -2.84
C LYS A 153 -12.18 -10.50 -2.19
N ARG A 154 -12.86 -9.60 -2.91
CA ARG A 154 -14.25 -9.21 -2.67
C ARG A 154 -15.09 -9.80 -3.80
N GLY A 155 -15.82 -10.90 -3.54
CA GLY A 155 -16.39 -11.70 -4.61
C GLY A 155 -15.28 -12.23 -5.54
N ASP A 156 -15.35 -11.90 -6.81
CA ASP A 156 -14.32 -12.28 -7.79
C ASP A 156 -13.18 -11.25 -7.93
N ASP A 157 -13.37 -10.05 -7.38
CA ASP A 157 -12.41 -8.97 -7.52
C ASP A 157 -11.22 -9.12 -6.57
N PRO A 158 -9.97 -9.15 -7.05
CA PRO A 158 -8.79 -9.07 -6.20
C PRO A 158 -8.78 -7.74 -5.43
N VAL A 159 -8.56 -7.79 -4.12
CA VAL A 159 -8.53 -6.59 -3.26
C VAL A 159 -7.26 -6.45 -2.43
N LEU A 160 -6.51 -7.54 -2.25
CA LEU A 160 -5.18 -7.54 -1.65
C LEU A 160 -4.27 -8.39 -2.51
N VAL A 161 -3.21 -7.80 -3.00
CA VAL A 161 -2.25 -8.45 -3.92
C VAL A 161 -0.81 -8.17 -3.51
N ARG A 162 0.09 -9.08 -3.93
CA ARG A 162 1.52 -8.97 -3.65
C ARG A 162 2.35 -9.50 -4.81
N LYS A 163 3.50 -8.86 -5.06
CA LYS A 163 4.58 -9.42 -5.89
C LYS A 163 5.92 -9.09 -5.25
N GLY A 164 6.68 -10.11 -4.86
CA GLY A 164 7.93 -9.91 -4.13
C GLY A 164 7.69 -9.11 -2.84
N SER A 165 8.35 -7.98 -2.70
CA SER A 165 8.24 -7.09 -1.54
C SER A 165 7.23 -5.95 -1.70
N VAL A 166 6.46 -5.92 -2.80
CA VAL A 166 5.45 -4.88 -3.04
C VAL A 166 4.04 -5.43 -2.82
N MET A 167 3.27 -4.76 -1.98
CA MET A 167 1.88 -5.07 -1.65
C MET A 167 0.94 -3.94 -2.03
N ALA A 168 -0.30 -4.27 -2.42
CA ALA A 168 -1.36 -3.29 -2.64
C ALA A 168 -2.70 -3.80 -2.12
N ALA A 169 -3.45 -2.91 -1.46
CA ALA A 169 -4.83 -3.14 -1.02
C ALA A 169 -5.76 -2.07 -1.62
N THR A 170 -6.93 -2.47 -2.12
CA THR A 170 -7.94 -1.50 -2.58
C THR A 170 -8.77 -0.93 -1.44
N PHE A 171 -8.71 -1.53 -0.26
CA PHE A 171 -9.40 -1.14 0.97
C PHE A 171 -8.45 -0.43 1.94
N HIS A 172 -8.98 -0.03 3.10
CA HIS A 172 -8.30 0.73 4.15
C HIS A 172 -8.04 -0.13 5.39
N PRO A 173 -6.96 -0.93 5.44
CA PRO A 173 -6.65 -1.76 6.60
C PRO A 173 -6.28 -0.94 7.84
N GLU A 174 -5.89 0.32 7.67
CA GLU A 174 -5.60 1.27 8.75
C GLU A 174 -6.83 1.69 9.55
N LEU A 175 -8.03 1.50 8.98
CA LEU A 175 -9.31 1.81 9.61
C LEU A 175 -9.97 0.59 10.27
N SER A 176 -9.35 -0.58 10.19
CA SER A 176 -9.78 -1.81 10.86
C SER A 176 -8.91 -2.07 12.10
N ASP A 177 -9.49 -2.76 13.08
CA ASP A 177 -8.72 -3.26 14.24
C ASP A 177 -7.89 -4.50 13.91
N ASP A 178 -8.08 -5.09 12.71
CA ASP A 178 -7.33 -6.26 12.25
C ASP A 178 -5.91 -5.89 11.82
N PRO A 179 -4.87 -6.33 12.55
CA PRO A 179 -3.50 -5.92 12.26
C PRO A 179 -2.83 -6.73 11.15
N ARG A 180 -3.47 -7.80 10.64
CA ARG A 180 -2.82 -8.83 9.81
C ARG A 180 -2.22 -8.28 8.52
N VAL A 181 -2.85 -7.31 7.88
CA VAL A 181 -2.33 -6.71 6.62
C VAL A 181 -1.02 -5.97 6.87
N HIS A 182 -0.98 -5.11 7.90
CA HIS A 182 0.25 -4.40 8.27
C HIS A 182 1.32 -5.36 8.80
N ALA A 183 0.92 -6.39 9.55
CA ALA A 183 1.85 -7.41 10.04
C ALA A 183 2.49 -8.19 8.87
N GLU A 184 1.72 -8.49 7.81
CA GLU A 184 2.26 -9.12 6.61
C GLU A 184 3.26 -8.22 5.89
N PHE A 185 2.95 -6.94 5.76
CA PHE A 185 3.91 -5.97 5.21
C PHE A 185 5.21 -5.91 6.03
N LEU A 186 5.13 -5.86 7.37
CA LEU A 186 6.31 -5.87 8.24
C LEU A 186 7.16 -7.14 8.10
N LYS A 187 6.54 -8.29 7.80
CA LYS A 187 7.31 -9.52 7.48
C LYS A 187 8.11 -9.34 6.19
N LEU A 188 7.53 -8.73 5.15
CA LEU A 188 8.25 -8.46 3.90
C LEU A 188 9.46 -7.56 4.14
N VAL A 189 9.31 -6.52 4.96
CA VAL A 189 10.41 -5.62 5.33
C VAL A 189 11.52 -6.37 6.04
N ARG A 190 11.20 -7.17 7.06
CA ARG A 190 12.19 -7.95 7.83
C ARG A 190 12.94 -8.96 6.95
N ASN A 191 12.24 -9.61 6.03
CA ASN A 191 12.85 -10.58 5.12
C ASN A 191 13.78 -9.89 4.10
N GLY A 192 13.42 -8.70 3.60
CA GLY A 192 14.26 -7.91 2.72
C GLY A 192 15.55 -7.40 3.37
N SER A 193 15.51 -7.16 4.68
CA SER A 193 16.69 -6.73 5.45
C SER A 193 17.68 -7.87 5.77
N GLN A 194 17.28 -9.13 5.55
CA GLN A 194 18.10 -10.31 5.84
C GLN A 194 18.78 -10.91 4.60
N SER A 195 18.54 -10.37 3.40
CA SER A 195 19.25 -10.81 2.20
C SER A 195 20.67 -10.23 2.24
N PRO A 196 21.73 -11.08 2.30
CA PRO A 196 23.09 -10.58 2.21
C PRO A 196 23.28 -9.90 0.85
N THR A 197 23.87 -8.74 0.85
CA THR A 197 24.53 -8.19 -0.35
C THR A 197 25.71 -9.10 -0.66
N ASP A 198 25.56 -9.98 -1.66
CA ASP A 198 26.69 -10.61 -2.33
C ASP A 198 27.41 -9.60 -3.23
#